data_4ef9fce405a6a178bb9a496f34d320af
#
_entry.id   4ef9fce405a6a178bb9a496f34d320af
#
_cell.length_a   1.000
_cell.length_b   1.000
_cell.length_c   1.000
_cell.angle_alpha   90.00
_cell.angle_beta   90.00
_cell.angle_gamma   90.00
#
_symmetry.space_group_name_H-M   'P 1'
#
loop_
_entity.id
_entity.type
_entity.pdbx_description
1 polymer ?
#
loop_
_entity_poly.entity_id
_entity_poly.type
_entity_poly.pdbx_seq_one_letter_code
_entity_poly.pdbx_strand_id
1 'polypeptide(L)'
;YLPKVSATGAYMHTSRELSLLSDEQKSTFSNIGTGLSGVLPDLAPLSQQLNAVGQGAVDALRTDTRNAGVVAVTLTQPLFMGGKIRAYDKITQYAEQASGTMYDKTLQDIVVEVDDAYWNLVALHSKKRLAEGYKALVDKLESDVEQLVKEGMATKSDLLSVKVKVNEAGVALIQVNNGIELSRMNLCRICGLDMNEPIEVEDNIDDKSQIADVIGRDGLSNLMPDSLVRQAENSRKELQALELKTKIYDEKVKLARAEYMPKLALTGGYLASNPSVFNSFERKMKGMWSVGVTLNVPILTWGDRSYKVKAAKAEACMHRYETEEVREKIELQVNQCRQKLQEGLERYQTTVRSVDEAEENLRYANLGMKEGVVTLSNVMEAQTAWLKAKSEWVNAQVDVRLANLYLRKAIGAINGEIK
;
A
#
# COMPACT_ATOMS: atom_id res chain seq x y z
N TYR A 1 -17.16 18.89 15.28
CA TYR A 1 -18.06 19.95 15.76
C TYR A 1 -19.11 19.46 16.77
N LEU A 2 -19.40 18.14 16.84
CA LEU A 2 -20.40 17.57 17.76
C LEU A 2 -19.85 17.46 19.19
N PRO A 3 -20.72 17.50 20.23
CA PRO A 3 -20.30 17.29 21.57
C PRO A 3 -19.76 15.88 21.78
N LYS A 4 -18.69 15.77 22.55
CA LYS A 4 -18.20 14.47 23.03
C LYS A 4 -18.86 14.15 24.36
N VAL A 5 -19.48 12.99 24.45
CA VAL A 5 -20.02 12.43 25.68
C VAL A 5 -19.18 11.20 26.02
N SER A 6 -18.67 11.14 27.23
CA SER A 6 -17.94 10.00 27.76
C SER A 6 -18.46 9.62 29.15
N ALA A 7 -18.51 8.33 29.40
CA ALA A 7 -18.82 7.79 30.71
C ALA A 7 -17.60 7.04 31.25
N THR A 8 -17.23 7.33 32.48
CA THR A 8 -16.13 6.66 33.17
C THR A 8 -16.64 6.15 34.53
N GLY A 9 -16.30 4.92 34.87
CA GLY A 9 -16.57 4.35 36.18
C GLY A 9 -15.27 3.82 36.77
N ALA A 10 -15.07 4.08 38.06
CA ALA A 10 -13.93 3.52 38.79
C ALA A 10 -14.43 2.96 40.12
N TYR A 11 -13.92 1.81 40.50
CA TYR A 11 -14.11 1.22 41.82
C TYR A 11 -12.74 0.94 42.40
N MET A 12 -12.55 1.32 43.64
CA MET A 12 -11.32 1.14 44.37
C MET A 12 -11.59 0.55 45.75
N HIS A 13 -10.85 -0.48 46.08
CA HIS A 13 -10.79 -1.03 47.42
C HIS A 13 -9.46 -0.66 48.06
N THR A 14 -9.51 -0.06 49.27
CA THR A 14 -8.32 0.32 50.02
C THR A 14 -8.25 -0.47 51.32
N SER A 15 -7.05 -0.84 51.73
CA SER A 15 -6.82 -1.61 52.98
C SER A 15 -7.10 -0.84 54.27
N ARG A 16 -7.15 0.50 54.19
CA ARG A 16 -7.39 1.39 55.34
C ARG A 16 -8.46 2.42 55.01
N GLU A 17 -9.17 2.85 56.04
CA GLU A 17 -10.11 3.97 55.94
C GLU A 17 -9.35 5.30 55.84
N LEU A 18 -9.86 6.21 55.04
CA LEU A 18 -9.46 7.61 55.06
C LEU A 18 -10.21 8.30 56.18
N SER A 19 -9.51 8.72 57.23
CA SER A 19 -10.10 9.46 58.37
C SER A 19 -9.81 10.94 58.20
N LEU A 20 -10.82 11.77 58.45
CA LEU A 20 -10.70 13.23 58.51
C LEU A 20 -9.99 13.71 59.77
N LEU A 21 -9.95 12.87 60.82
CA LEU A 21 -9.28 13.14 62.09
C LEU A 21 -8.00 12.30 62.17
N SER A 22 -6.92 12.92 62.65
CA SER A 22 -5.72 12.20 63.02
C SER A 22 -5.97 11.30 64.24
N ASP A 23 -5.16 10.26 64.43
CA ASP A 23 -5.30 9.36 65.56
C ASP A 23 -5.15 10.08 66.92
N GLU A 24 -4.33 11.13 66.97
CA GLU A 24 -4.22 12.02 68.16
C GLU A 24 -5.47 12.82 68.37
N GLN A 25 -6.07 13.37 67.31
CA GLN A 25 -7.37 14.08 67.45
C GLN A 25 -8.52 13.16 67.91
N LYS A 26 -8.58 11.95 67.39
CA LYS A 26 -9.54 10.92 67.77
C LYS A 26 -9.41 10.61 69.31
N SER A 27 -8.16 10.39 69.76
CA SER A 27 -7.90 10.11 71.14
C SER A 27 -8.25 11.29 72.03
N THR A 28 -8.02 12.52 71.64
CA THR A 28 -8.37 13.75 72.38
C THR A 28 -9.88 13.91 72.46
N PHE A 29 -10.63 13.71 71.37
CA PHE A 29 -12.07 13.80 71.36
C PHE A 29 -12.70 12.67 72.16
N SER A 30 -12.25 11.44 72.06
CA SER A 30 -12.77 10.30 72.80
C SER A 30 -12.53 10.39 74.29
N ASN A 31 -11.48 11.12 74.69
CA ASN A 31 -11.13 11.30 76.15
C ASN A 31 -11.40 12.72 76.67
N ILE A 32 -12.19 13.50 75.96
CA ILE A 32 -12.42 14.91 76.29
C ILE A 32 -12.93 15.11 77.71
N GLY A 33 -13.82 14.21 78.17
CA GLY A 33 -14.35 14.25 79.55
C GLY A 33 -13.28 13.90 80.60
N THR A 34 -12.41 12.94 80.29
CA THR A 34 -11.29 12.56 81.14
C THR A 34 -10.27 13.69 81.28
N GLY A 35 -9.97 14.34 80.12
CA GLY A 35 -9.05 15.50 80.04
C GLY A 35 -9.59 16.69 80.84
N LEU A 36 -10.87 17.01 80.70
CA LEU A 36 -11.57 18.08 81.44
C LEU A 36 -11.66 17.80 82.93
N SER A 37 -11.96 16.58 83.36
CA SER A 37 -12.02 16.21 84.81
C SER A 37 -10.64 16.27 85.47
N GLY A 38 -9.53 16.12 84.73
CA GLY A 38 -8.17 16.32 85.22
C GLY A 38 -7.85 17.82 85.53
N VAL A 39 -8.53 18.75 84.85
CA VAL A 39 -8.38 20.22 85.07
C VAL A 39 -9.42 20.79 85.96
N LEU A 40 -10.64 20.26 85.93
CA LEU A 40 -11.81 20.69 86.72
C LEU A 40 -12.40 19.48 87.42
N PRO A 41 -12.02 19.19 88.66
CA PRO A 41 -12.48 18.02 89.43
C PRO A 41 -13.98 17.93 89.64
N ASP A 42 -14.68 19.03 89.65
CA ASP A 42 -16.13 19.09 89.78
C ASP A 42 -16.91 18.49 88.62
N LEU A 43 -16.26 18.30 87.49
CA LEU A 43 -16.81 17.64 86.26
C LEU A 43 -16.59 16.13 86.25
N ALA A 44 -15.96 15.54 87.26
CA ALA A 44 -15.68 14.11 87.32
C ALA A 44 -16.93 13.22 87.16
N PRO A 45 -18.13 13.55 87.73
CA PRO A 45 -19.35 12.77 87.55
C PRO A 45 -19.86 12.78 86.09
N LEU A 46 -19.51 13.81 85.29
CA LEU A 46 -19.96 14.01 83.91
C LEU A 46 -18.95 13.52 82.90
N SER A 47 -17.73 13.07 83.31
CA SER A 47 -16.65 12.69 82.47
C SER A 47 -17.02 11.55 81.47
N GLN A 48 -17.81 10.57 81.93
CA GLN A 48 -18.28 9.47 81.07
C GLN A 48 -19.26 9.95 79.97
N GLN A 49 -20.15 10.90 80.34
CA GLN A 49 -21.11 11.47 79.38
C GLN A 49 -20.38 12.32 78.33
N LEU A 50 -19.40 13.11 78.74
CA LEU A 50 -18.59 13.93 77.88
C LEU A 50 -17.71 13.08 76.98
N ASN A 51 -17.14 11.97 77.41
CA ASN A 51 -16.43 11.01 76.59
C ASN A 51 -17.36 10.34 75.59
N ALA A 52 -18.61 10.01 76.00
CA ALA A 52 -19.60 9.46 75.09
C ALA A 52 -19.97 10.46 73.96
N VAL A 53 -20.11 11.75 74.31
CA VAL A 53 -20.31 12.80 73.28
C VAL A 53 -19.10 12.94 72.37
N GLY A 54 -17.89 12.91 72.90
CA GLY A 54 -16.67 12.97 72.17
C GLY A 54 -16.50 11.75 71.18
N GLN A 55 -16.85 10.56 71.72
CA GLN A 55 -16.83 9.36 70.86
C GLN A 55 -17.92 9.45 69.81
N GLY A 56 -19.11 9.94 70.12
CA GLY A 56 -20.15 10.19 69.12
C GLY A 56 -19.72 11.16 68.02
N ALA A 57 -18.93 12.18 68.35
CA ALA A 57 -18.36 13.11 67.40
C ALA A 57 -17.34 12.44 66.53
N VAL A 58 -16.44 11.57 67.02
CA VAL A 58 -15.49 10.78 66.28
C VAL A 58 -16.21 9.82 65.32
N ASP A 59 -17.26 9.12 65.79
CA ASP A 59 -18.05 8.19 65.00
C ASP A 59 -18.88 8.92 63.93
N ALA A 60 -19.36 10.11 64.18
CA ALA A 60 -20.08 10.93 63.20
C ALA A 60 -19.13 11.43 62.06
N LEU A 61 -17.85 11.63 62.36
CA LEU A 61 -16.84 12.05 61.42
C LEU A 61 -16.08 10.87 60.75
N ARG A 62 -16.40 9.64 61.17
CA ARG A 62 -15.83 8.42 60.62
C ARG A 62 -16.61 7.98 59.38
N THR A 63 -15.92 7.88 58.26
CA THR A 63 -16.50 7.33 57.01
C THR A 63 -15.66 6.17 56.53
N ASP A 64 -16.29 5.02 56.37
CA ASP A 64 -15.63 3.87 55.73
C ASP A 64 -15.46 4.10 54.24
N THR A 65 -14.27 4.51 53.84
CA THR A 65 -13.88 4.77 52.45
C THR A 65 -13.18 3.60 51.82
N ARG A 66 -13.15 2.40 52.46
CA ARG A 66 -12.45 1.22 51.94
C ARG A 66 -13.01 0.77 50.61
N ASN A 67 -14.28 0.97 50.34
CA ASN A 67 -14.95 0.66 49.10
C ASN A 67 -15.48 1.95 48.49
N ALA A 68 -14.71 2.50 47.52
CA ALA A 68 -15.07 3.72 46.84
C ALA A 68 -15.46 3.44 45.38
N GLY A 69 -16.63 3.88 44.98
CA GLY A 69 -17.11 3.83 43.61
C GLY A 69 -17.37 5.22 43.07
N VAL A 70 -16.95 5.50 41.86
CA VAL A 70 -17.21 6.77 41.17
C VAL A 70 -17.72 6.47 39.76
N VAL A 71 -18.80 7.16 39.40
CA VAL A 71 -19.31 7.16 38.02
C VAL A 71 -19.41 8.61 37.56
N ALA A 72 -18.80 8.90 36.44
CA ALA A 72 -18.84 10.23 35.84
C ALA A 72 -19.31 10.16 34.39
N VAL A 73 -20.26 10.97 34.02
CA VAL A 73 -20.61 11.25 32.62
C VAL A 73 -20.18 12.67 32.32
N THR A 74 -19.34 12.84 31.31
CA THR A 74 -18.83 14.15 30.91
C THR A 74 -19.25 14.47 29.50
N LEU A 75 -19.69 15.71 29.28
CA LEU A 75 -20.00 16.29 27.98
C LEU A 75 -19.01 17.43 27.72
N THR A 76 -18.36 17.41 26.58
CA THR A 76 -17.49 18.50 26.17
C THR A 76 -17.83 18.94 24.74
N GLN A 77 -18.27 20.21 24.63
CA GLN A 77 -18.56 20.84 23.36
C GLN A 77 -17.53 21.94 23.07
N PRO A 78 -16.60 21.73 22.09
CA PRO A 78 -15.72 22.81 21.68
C PRO A 78 -16.52 23.90 20.97
N LEU A 79 -16.43 25.14 21.45
CA LEU A 79 -17.06 26.32 20.84
C LEU A 79 -16.10 27.04 19.90
N PHE A 80 -14.85 27.20 20.35
CA PHE A 80 -13.80 27.79 19.57
C PHE A 80 -12.45 27.14 19.87
N MET A 81 -11.73 26.69 18.82
CA MET A 81 -10.45 26.00 18.95
C MET A 81 -9.38 26.62 18.02
N GLY A 82 -9.49 27.93 17.74
CA GLY A 82 -8.51 28.63 16.90
C GLY A 82 -8.40 28.11 15.46
N GLY A 83 -9.46 27.51 14.92
CA GLY A 83 -9.45 26.91 13.58
C GLY A 83 -8.97 25.45 13.53
N LYS A 84 -8.53 24.88 14.68
CA LYS A 84 -8.00 23.50 14.77
C LYS A 84 -8.96 22.46 14.20
N ILE A 85 -10.25 22.55 14.52
CA ILE A 85 -11.26 21.56 14.07
C ILE A 85 -11.43 21.65 12.55
N ARG A 86 -11.45 22.84 11.96
CA ARG A 86 -11.56 23.03 10.51
C ARG A 86 -10.32 22.49 9.77
N ALA A 87 -9.13 22.69 10.34
CA ALA A 87 -7.90 22.15 9.76
C ALA A 87 -7.89 20.61 9.79
N TYR A 88 -8.30 19.99 10.90
CA TYR A 88 -8.43 18.53 10.98
C TYR A 88 -9.48 17.97 10.01
N ASP A 89 -10.61 18.63 9.87
CA ASP A 89 -11.66 18.24 8.94
C ASP A 89 -11.13 18.22 7.51
N LYS A 90 -10.44 19.29 7.09
CA LYS A 90 -9.80 19.35 5.77
C LYS A 90 -8.69 18.32 5.57
N ILE A 91 -7.86 18.10 6.60
CA ILE A 91 -6.82 17.05 6.56
C ILE A 91 -7.46 15.69 6.30
N THR A 92 -8.55 15.37 7.00
CA THR A 92 -9.26 14.08 6.84
C THR A 92 -9.92 13.96 5.46
N GLN A 93 -10.55 15.03 4.96
CA GLN A 93 -11.12 15.06 3.62
C GLN A 93 -10.07 14.85 2.53
N TYR A 94 -8.93 15.54 2.62
CA TYR A 94 -7.84 15.34 1.67
C TYR A 94 -7.20 13.97 1.79
N ALA A 95 -7.11 13.41 3.01
CA ALA A 95 -6.61 12.05 3.22
C ALA A 95 -7.56 10.99 2.62
N GLU A 96 -8.87 11.17 2.73
CA GLU A 96 -9.88 10.33 2.09
C GLU A 96 -9.74 10.38 0.57
N GLN A 97 -9.67 11.59 -0.01
CA GLN A 97 -9.49 11.78 -1.45
C GLN A 97 -8.17 11.16 -1.94
N ALA A 98 -7.07 11.35 -1.19
CA ALA A 98 -5.78 10.75 -1.53
C ALA A 98 -5.84 9.21 -1.50
N SER A 99 -6.52 8.64 -0.52
CA SER A 99 -6.74 7.18 -0.44
C SER A 99 -7.55 6.66 -1.61
N GLY A 100 -8.62 7.37 -2.03
CA GLY A 100 -9.40 7.03 -3.21
C GLY A 100 -8.55 7.09 -4.48
N THR A 101 -7.73 8.13 -4.64
CA THR A 101 -6.82 8.27 -5.78
C THR A 101 -5.75 7.16 -5.80
N MET A 102 -5.24 6.74 -4.64
CA MET A 102 -4.31 5.61 -4.53
C MET A 102 -4.98 4.27 -4.83
N TYR A 103 -6.25 4.09 -4.49
CA TYR A 103 -7.04 2.94 -4.91
C TYR A 103 -7.14 2.85 -6.44
N ASP A 104 -7.50 3.96 -7.11
CA ASP A 104 -7.55 4.01 -8.58
C ASP A 104 -6.20 3.67 -9.21
N LYS A 105 -5.10 4.20 -8.62
CA LYS A 105 -3.74 3.86 -9.04
C LYS A 105 -3.48 2.35 -8.94
N THR A 106 -3.86 1.74 -7.82
CA THR A 106 -3.66 0.30 -7.61
C THR A 106 -4.43 -0.52 -8.64
N LEU A 107 -5.66 -0.13 -8.98
CA LEU A 107 -6.42 -0.77 -10.05
C LEU A 107 -5.69 -0.68 -11.40
N GLN A 108 -5.16 0.49 -11.76
CA GLN A 108 -4.36 0.66 -12.98
C GLN A 108 -3.10 -0.21 -12.98
N ASP A 109 -2.42 -0.33 -11.83
CA ASP A 109 -1.25 -1.19 -11.68
C ASP A 109 -1.60 -2.67 -11.88
N ILE A 110 -2.73 -3.12 -11.32
CA ILE A 110 -3.21 -4.51 -11.50
C ILE A 110 -3.55 -4.79 -12.97
N VAL A 111 -4.23 -3.87 -13.67
CA VAL A 111 -4.53 -4.03 -15.11
C VAL A 111 -3.24 -4.23 -15.90
N VAL A 112 -2.22 -3.42 -15.63
CA VAL A 112 -0.92 -3.56 -16.31
C VAL A 112 -0.22 -4.88 -15.96
N GLU A 113 -0.28 -5.32 -14.70
CA GLU A 113 0.31 -6.57 -14.25
C GLU A 113 -0.38 -7.79 -14.89
N VAL A 114 -1.71 -7.73 -15.06
CA VAL A 114 -2.49 -8.77 -15.76
C VAL A 114 -2.11 -8.81 -17.23
N ASP A 115 -2.09 -7.67 -17.92
CA ASP A 115 -1.73 -7.59 -19.33
C ASP A 115 -0.31 -8.09 -19.59
N ASP A 116 0.67 -7.71 -18.73
CA ASP A 116 2.05 -8.17 -18.82
C ASP A 116 2.13 -9.70 -18.65
N ALA A 117 1.49 -10.25 -17.63
CA ALA A 117 1.45 -11.68 -17.38
C ALA A 117 0.75 -12.45 -18.53
N TYR A 118 -0.33 -11.89 -19.07
CA TYR A 118 -1.08 -12.47 -20.21
C TYR A 118 -0.23 -12.55 -21.47
N TRP A 119 0.39 -11.43 -21.90
CA TRP A 119 1.21 -11.41 -23.09
C TRP A 119 2.48 -12.27 -22.97
N ASN A 120 3.04 -12.39 -21.75
CA ASN A 120 4.11 -13.34 -21.49
C ASN A 120 3.66 -14.80 -21.67
N LEU A 121 2.45 -15.15 -21.23
CA LEU A 121 1.89 -16.49 -21.43
C LEU A 121 1.63 -16.77 -22.91
N VAL A 122 1.05 -15.81 -23.65
CA VAL A 122 0.85 -15.90 -25.11
C VAL A 122 2.18 -16.09 -25.85
N ALA A 123 3.23 -15.34 -25.43
CA ALA A 123 4.59 -15.52 -26.00
C ALA A 123 5.14 -16.93 -25.80
N LEU A 124 4.95 -17.49 -24.60
CA LEU A 124 5.42 -18.84 -24.29
C LEU A 124 4.68 -19.90 -25.11
N HIS A 125 3.38 -19.75 -25.36
CA HIS A 125 2.64 -20.63 -26.26
C HIS A 125 3.16 -20.56 -27.70
N SER A 126 3.49 -19.38 -28.21
CA SER A 126 4.11 -19.23 -29.53
C SER A 126 5.51 -19.83 -29.59
N LYS A 127 6.32 -19.66 -28.53
CA LYS A 127 7.63 -20.32 -28.41
C LYS A 127 7.51 -21.85 -28.33
N LYS A 128 6.47 -22.39 -27.72
CA LYS A 128 6.20 -23.84 -27.70
C LYS A 128 5.96 -24.35 -29.11
N ARG A 129 5.06 -23.71 -29.87
CA ARG A 129 4.83 -24.08 -31.30
C ARG A 129 6.10 -24.05 -32.13
N LEU A 130 6.93 -22.99 -31.91
CA LEU A 130 8.23 -22.85 -32.58
C LEU A 130 9.18 -23.98 -32.17
N ALA A 131 9.27 -24.34 -30.90
CA ALA A 131 10.13 -25.41 -30.41
C ALA A 131 9.66 -26.79 -30.91
N GLU A 132 8.35 -27.04 -30.99
CA GLU A 132 7.78 -28.25 -31.59
C GLU A 132 8.11 -28.35 -33.06
N GLY A 133 7.95 -27.26 -33.82
CA GLY A 133 8.34 -27.19 -35.24
C GLY A 133 9.83 -27.42 -35.46
N TYR A 134 10.69 -26.81 -34.62
CA TYR A 134 12.13 -27.02 -34.68
C TYR A 134 12.50 -28.47 -34.34
N LYS A 135 11.88 -29.07 -33.33
CA LYS A 135 12.11 -30.48 -32.99
C LYS A 135 11.77 -31.40 -34.15
N ALA A 136 10.62 -31.19 -34.80
CA ALA A 136 10.24 -31.97 -35.99
C ALA A 136 11.24 -31.83 -37.15
N LEU A 137 11.83 -30.64 -37.31
CA LEU A 137 12.89 -30.42 -38.35
C LEU A 137 14.17 -31.20 -38.03
N VAL A 138 14.62 -31.18 -36.76
CA VAL A 138 15.87 -31.89 -36.41
C VAL A 138 15.65 -33.42 -36.30
N ASP A 139 14.45 -33.89 -35.88
CA ASP A 139 14.09 -35.32 -35.91
C ASP A 139 14.09 -35.86 -37.34
N LYS A 140 13.58 -35.07 -38.30
CA LYS A 140 13.65 -35.44 -39.74
C LYS A 140 15.08 -35.46 -40.23
N LEU A 141 15.90 -34.44 -39.88
CA LEU A 141 17.30 -34.40 -40.25
C LEU A 141 18.07 -35.61 -39.68
N GLU A 142 17.77 -36.06 -38.45
CA GLU A 142 18.35 -37.28 -37.86
C GLU A 142 18.05 -38.51 -38.74
N SER A 143 16.78 -38.68 -39.14
CA SER A 143 16.35 -39.78 -39.98
C SER A 143 17.06 -39.77 -41.34
N ASP A 144 17.14 -38.59 -41.99
CA ASP A 144 17.79 -38.41 -43.29
C ASP A 144 19.30 -38.72 -43.19
N VAL A 145 19.99 -38.23 -42.16
CA VAL A 145 21.42 -38.49 -41.93
C VAL A 145 21.69 -39.94 -41.56
N GLU A 146 20.80 -40.59 -40.80
CA GLU A 146 20.94 -42.03 -40.50
C GLU A 146 20.90 -42.89 -41.76
N GLN A 147 20.07 -42.54 -42.72
CA GLN A 147 20.07 -43.20 -44.05
C GLN A 147 21.36 -42.96 -44.82
N LEU A 148 21.86 -41.72 -44.86
CA LEU A 148 23.11 -41.37 -45.50
C LEU A 148 24.32 -42.12 -44.90
N VAL A 149 24.32 -42.34 -43.56
CA VAL A 149 25.37 -43.13 -42.90
C VAL A 149 25.29 -44.61 -43.30
N LYS A 150 24.06 -45.18 -43.44
CA LYS A 150 23.88 -46.58 -43.91
C LYS A 150 24.36 -46.76 -45.36
N GLU A 151 24.20 -45.75 -46.17
CA GLU A 151 24.65 -45.72 -47.58
C GLU A 151 26.14 -45.36 -47.73
N GLY A 152 26.83 -45.01 -46.63
CA GLY A 152 28.23 -44.64 -46.60
C GLY A 152 28.53 -43.20 -47.09
N MET A 153 27.49 -42.37 -47.26
CA MET A 153 27.60 -40.98 -47.73
C MET A 153 27.76 -39.95 -46.61
N ALA A 154 27.57 -40.34 -45.34
CA ALA A 154 27.82 -39.50 -44.18
C ALA A 154 28.58 -40.28 -43.09
N THR A 155 29.19 -39.54 -42.13
CA THR A 155 29.98 -40.18 -41.07
C THR A 155 29.15 -40.43 -39.82
N LYS A 156 29.61 -41.34 -38.93
CA LYS A 156 29.02 -41.53 -37.60
C LYS A 156 29.10 -40.26 -36.74
N SER A 157 30.14 -39.42 -36.96
CA SER A 157 30.28 -38.13 -36.26
C SER A 157 29.15 -37.18 -36.65
N ASP A 158 28.76 -37.14 -37.93
CA ASP A 158 27.66 -36.32 -38.41
C ASP A 158 26.34 -36.73 -37.73
N LEU A 159 26.05 -38.03 -37.67
CA LEU A 159 24.86 -38.53 -36.99
C LEU A 159 24.84 -38.17 -35.48
N LEU A 160 25.98 -38.31 -34.79
CA LEU A 160 26.08 -37.96 -33.39
C LEU A 160 25.85 -36.45 -33.17
N SER A 161 26.34 -35.60 -34.06
CA SER A 161 26.13 -34.14 -34.03
C SER A 161 24.65 -33.78 -34.17
N VAL A 162 23.90 -34.45 -35.04
CA VAL A 162 22.46 -34.26 -35.18
C VAL A 162 21.71 -34.75 -33.94
N LYS A 163 22.08 -35.92 -33.37
CA LYS A 163 21.49 -36.45 -32.14
C LYS A 163 21.65 -35.49 -30.97
N VAL A 164 22.77 -34.79 -30.86
CA VAL A 164 22.95 -33.73 -29.86
C VAL A 164 21.93 -32.61 -30.09
N LYS A 165 21.67 -32.18 -31.32
CA LYS A 165 20.65 -31.16 -31.62
C LYS A 165 19.24 -31.61 -31.34
N VAL A 166 18.90 -32.85 -31.58
CA VAL A 166 17.60 -33.45 -31.20
C VAL A 166 17.40 -33.41 -29.67
N ASN A 167 18.44 -33.77 -28.90
CA ASN A 167 18.40 -33.68 -27.45
C ASN A 167 18.28 -32.25 -26.97
N GLU A 168 19.03 -31.29 -27.55
CA GLU A 168 18.90 -29.85 -27.22
C GLU A 168 17.47 -29.35 -27.47
N ALA A 169 16.86 -29.71 -28.59
CA ALA A 169 15.47 -29.35 -28.90
C ALA A 169 14.48 -29.98 -27.90
N GLY A 170 14.72 -31.21 -27.46
CA GLY A 170 13.93 -31.87 -26.42
C GLY A 170 14.00 -31.15 -25.09
N VAL A 171 15.20 -30.74 -24.65
CA VAL A 171 15.39 -29.94 -23.43
C VAL A 171 14.70 -28.59 -23.53
N ALA A 172 14.84 -27.91 -24.68
CA ALA A 172 14.16 -26.61 -24.88
C ALA A 172 12.63 -26.74 -24.78
N LEU A 173 12.04 -27.81 -25.29
CA LEU A 173 10.60 -28.08 -25.20
C LEU A 173 10.14 -28.31 -23.75
N ILE A 174 10.93 -29.04 -22.95
CA ILE A 174 10.66 -29.23 -21.52
C ILE A 174 10.69 -27.87 -20.79
N GLN A 175 11.70 -27.03 -21.08
CA GLN A 175 11.83 -25.72 -20.46
C GLN A 175 10.65 -24.79 -20.79
N VAL A 176 10.21 -24.78 -22.04
CA VAL A 176 9.06 -23.96 -22.47
C VAL A 176 7.76 -24.47 -21.83
N ASN A 177 7.53 -25.78 -21.75
CA ASN A 177 6.36 -26.31 -21.07
C ASN A 177 6.32 -25.94 -19.58
N ASN A 178 7.45 -26.04 -18.88
CA ASN A 178 7.55 -25.60 -17.49
C ASN A 178 7.32 -24.08 -17.36
N GLY A 179 7.83 -23.30 -18.32
CA GLY A 179 7.61 -21.86 -18.38
C GLY A 179 6.13 -21.50 -18.53
N ILE A 180 5.40 -22.21 -19.38
CA ILE A 180 3.94 -22.04 -19.57
C ILE A 180 3.20 -22.31 -18.25
N GLU A 181 3.51 -23.43 -17.57
CA GLU A 181 2.86 -23.74 -16.29
C GLU A 181 3.10 -22.65 -15.23
N LEU A 182 4.35 -22.21 -15.07
CA LEU A 182 4.69 -21.14 -14.12
C LEU A 182 4.02 -19.80 -14.47
N SER A 183 4.00 -19.45 -15.77
CA SER A 183 3.36 -18.22 -16.24
C SER A 183 1.84 -18.27 -16.06
N ARG A 184 1.20 -19.43 -16.31
CA ARG A 184 -0.22 -19.67 -16.05
C ARG A 184 -0.54 -19.50 -14.55
N MET A 185 0.24 -20.14 -13.68
CA MET A 185 0.08 -20.01 -12.22
C MET A 185 0.22 -18.55 -11.77
N ASN A 186 1.17 -17.80 -12.35
CA ASN A 186 1.34 -16.39 -12.04
C ASN A 186 0.13 -15.56 -12.47
N LEU A 187 -0.42 -15.81 -13.67
CA LEU A 187 -1.62 -15.13 -14.16
C LEU A 187 -2.83 -15.45 -13.26
N CYS A 188 -3.04 -16.74 -12.89
CA CYS A 188 -4.08 -17.14 -11.94
C CYS A 188 -3.94 -16.38 -10.61
N ARG A 189 -2.73 -16.30 -10.06
CA ARG A 189 -2.46 -15.57 -8.82
C ARG A 189 -2.84 -14.10 -8.89
N ILE A 190 -2.48 -13.41 -9.98
CA ILE A 190 -2.77 -12.00 -10.18
C ILE A 190 -4.28 -11.78 -10.30
N CYS A 191 -4.98 -12.67 -11.03
CA CYS A 191 -6.42 -12.63 -11.20
C CYS A 191 -7.22 -13.12 -9.97
N GLY A 192 -6.56 -13.63 -8.94
CA GLY A 192 -7.22 -14.18 -7.74
C GLY A 192 -7.91 -15.53 -7.99
N LEU A 193 -7.54 -16.26 -9.03
CA LEU A 193 -8.02 -17.60 -9.37
C LEU A 193 -7.18 -18.67 -8.68
N ASP A 194 -7.69 -19.92 -8.66
CA ASP A 194 -6.88 -21.06 -8.18
C ASP A 194 -5.66 -21.25 -9.10
N MET A 195 -4.49 -21.49 -8.51
CA MET A 195 -3.24 -21.67 -9.29
C MET A 195 -3.29 -22.88 -10.21
N ASN A 196 -4.18 -23.83 -9.97
CA ASN A 196 -4.38 -25.03 -10.81
C ASN A 196 -5.49 -24.85 -11.86
N GLU A 197 -6.16 -23.68 -11.89
CA GLU A 197 -7.22 -23.42 -12.87
C GLU A 197 -6.64 -23.50 -14.29
N PRO A 198 -7.27 -24.27 -15.19
CA PRO A 198 -6.85 -24.32 -16.58
C PRO A 198 -7.27 -23.02 -17.29
N ILE A 199 -6.27 -22.22 -17.68
CA ILE A 199 -6.49 -21.03 -18.49
C ILE A 199 -5.95 -21.30 -19.88
N GLU A 200 -6.78 -21.05 -20.91
CA GLU A 200 -6.41 -21.05 -22.30
C GLU A 200 -6.34 -19.59 -22.79
N VAL A 201 -5.32 -19.28 -23.58
CA VAL A 201 -5.15 -17.97 -24.21
C VAL A 201 -5.74 -18.02 -25.63
N GLU A 202 -6.57 -17.05 -25.96
CA GLU A 202 -7.21 -16.96 -27.30
C GLU A 202 -6.28 -16.30 -28.33
N ASP A 203 -5.42 -15.40 -27.90
CA ASP A 203 -4.56 -14.62 -28.77
C ASP A 203 -3.42 -15.45 -29.36
N ASN A 204 -3.11 -15.18 -30.65
CA ASN A 204 -2.00 -15.78 -31.35
C ASN A 204 -1.06 -14.68 -31.89
N ILE A 205 0.22 -14.75 -31.55
CA ILE A 205 1.23 -13.78 -31.99
C ILE A 205 1.65 -14.01 -33.47
N ASP A 206 1.34 -15.17 -34.05
CA ASP A 206 1.84 -15.55 -35.37
C ASP A 206 1.25 -14.72 -36.52
N ASP A 207 0.26 -13.87 -36.30
CA ASP A 207 -0.34 -12.98 -37.28
C ASP A 207 0.38 -11.62 -37.35
N LYS A 208 1.07 -11.36 -38.46
CA LYS A 208 1.79 -10.10 -38.73
C LYS A 208 0.87 -8.87 -38.75
N SER A 209 -0.44 -9.05 -38.99
CA SER A 209 -1.42 -7.95 -39.10
C SER A 209 -1.79 -7.32 -37.73
N GLN A 210 -1.72 -8.09 -36.66
CA GLN A 210 -2.17 -7.65 -35.33
C GLN A 210 -1.33 -6.50 -34.73
N ILE A 211 -0.06 -6.38 -35.08
CA ILE A 211 0.78 -5.26 -34.60
C ILE A 211 0.39 -3.95 -35.27
N ALA A 212 0.01 -3.97 -36.55
CA ALA A 212 -0.47 -2.78 -37.24
C ALA A 212 -1.71 -2.18 -36.54
N ASP A 213 -2.58 -3.04 -36.03
CA ASP A 213 -3.75 -2.64 -35.24
C ASP A 213 -3.37 -2.01 -33.87
N VAL A 214 -2.35 -2.54 -33.20
CA VAL A 214 -1.85 -1.99 -31.93
C VAL A 214 -1.26 -0.59 -32.13
N ILE A 215 -0.54 -0.38 -33.23
CA ILE A 215 0.11 0.89 -33.58
C ILE A 215 -0.92 1.90 -34.12
N GLY A 216 -1.88 1.45 -34.94
CA GLY A 216 -2.82 2.31 -35.65
C GLY A 216 -3.97 2.83 -34.80
N ARG A 217 -4.43 2.07 -33.81
CA ARG A 217 -5.57 2.44 -32.98
C ARG A 217 -5.31 3.61 -32.03
N ASP A 218 -4.11 3.73 -31.52
CA ASP A 218 -3.82 4.70 -30.45
C ASP A 218 -3.15 6.00 -30.95
N GLY A 219 -2.54 6.01 -32.15
CA GLY A 219 -1.84 7.18 -32.69
C GLY A 219 -0.72 7.75 -31.79
N LEU A 220 -0.42 7.07 -30.66
CA LEU A 220 0.50 7.55 -29.61
C LEU A 220 1.94 7.71 -30.09
N SER A 221 2.34 6.90 -31.10
CA SER A 221 3.67 6.99 -31.70
C SER A 221 3.92 8.31 -32.41
N ASN A 222 2.86 9.00 -32.86
CA ASN A 222 2.93 10.24 -33.63
C ASN A 222 2.71 11.51 -32.80
N LEU A 223 2.38 11.38 -31.50
CA LEU A 223 2.16 12.53 -30.63
C LEU A 223 3.48 13.21 -30.24
N MET A 224 3.44 14.54 -30.19
CA MET A 224 4.60 15.31 -29.72
C MET A 224 4.91 14.99 -28.25
N PRO A 225 6.19 14.91 -27.86
CA PRO A 225 6.59 14.61 -26.48
C PRO A 225 5.89 15.49 -25.43
N ASP A 226 5.83 16.80 -25.68
CA ASP A 226 5.22 17.78 -24.78
C ASP A 226 3.72 17.52 -24.53
N SER A 227 3.00 17.00 -25.54
CA SER A 227 1.57 16.69 -25.37
C SER A 227 1.36 15.47 -24.46
N LEU A 228 2.23 14.47 -24.58
CA LEU A 228 2.20 13.26 -23.74
C LEU A 228 2.55 13.60 -22.28
N VAL A 229 3.55 14.45 -22.06
CA VAL A 229 3.95 14.91 -20.73
C VAL A 229 2.81 15.68 -20.06
N ARG A 230 2.19 16.64 -20.76
CA ARG A 230 1.03 17.39 -20.24
C ARG A 230 -0.16 16.47 -19.92
N GLN A 231 -0.40 15.47 -20.74
CA GLN A 231 -1.42 14.47 -20.46
C GLN A 231 -1.11 13.69 -19.18
N ALA A 232 0.15 13.25 -19.02
CA ALA A 232 0.60 12.55 -17.82
C ALA A 232 0.43 13.41 -16.56
N GLU A 233 0.85 14.67 -16.59
CA GLU A 233 0.72 15.60 -15.46
C GLU A 233 -0.73 15.78 -15.00
N ASN A 234 -1.69 15.78 -15.93
CA ASN A 234 -3.11 15.94 -15.59
C ASN A 234 -3.80 14.63 -15.17
N SER A 235 -3.35 13.48 -15.68
CA SER A 235 -4.08 12.21 -15.57
C SER A 235 -3.48 11.25 -14.54
N ARG A 236 -2.18 11.38 -14.21
CA ARG A 236 -1.52 10.44 -13.30
C ARG A 236 -2.02 10.54 -11.87
N LYS A 237 -2.47 9.41 -11.36
CA LYS A 237 -3.04 9.32 -10.02
C LYS A 237 -2.02 9.54 -8.91
N GLU A 238 -0.76 9.16 -9.13
CA GLU A 238 0.31 9.42 -8.16
C GLU A 238 0.53 10.91 -7.92
N LEU A 239 0.52 11.71 -9.01
CA LEU A 239 0.72 13.16 -8.89
C LEU A 239 -0.47 13.82 -8.18
N GLN A 240 -1.71 13.41 -8.53
CA GLN A 240 -2.92 13.88 -7.86
C GLN A 240 -2.89 13.55 -6.35
N ALA A 241 -2.44 12.35 -5.97
CA ALA A 241 -2.30 11.95 -4.57
C ALA A 241 -1.25 12.79 -3.82
N LEU A 242 -0.11 13.11 -4.46
CA LEU A 242 0.94 13.97 -3.90
C LEU A 242 0.49 15.42 -3.75
N GLU A 243 -0.29 15.93 -4.69
CA GLU A 243 -0.89 17.27 -4.56
C GLU A 243 -1.88 17.35 -3.39
N LEU A 244 -2.69 16.29 -3.17
CA LEU A 244 -3.56 16.19 -2.00
C LEU A 244 -2.74 16.09 -0.71
N LYS A 245 -1.64 15.34 -0.71
CA LYS A 245 -0.68 15.27 0.40
C LYS A 245 -0.09 16.64 0.72
N THR A 246 0.30 17.41 -0.30
CA THR A 246 0.78 18.80 -0.12
C THR A 246 -0.29 19.66 0.55
N LYS A 247 -1.55 19.57 0.15
CA LYS A 247 -2.68 20.28 0.79
C LYS A 247 -2.85 19.87 2.26
N ILE A 248 -2.66 18.59 2.59
CA ILE A 248 -2.67 18.09 3.99
C ILE A 248 -1.60 18.81 4.82
N TYR A 249 -0.38 18.95 4.30
CA TYR A 249 0.71 19.60 5.02
C TYR A 249 0.52 21.12 5.13
N ASP A 250 -0.12 21.77 4.15
CA ASP A 250 -0.54 23.16 4.27
C ASP A 250 -1.60 23.35 5.38
N GLU A 251 -2.54 22.42 5.54
CA GLU A 251 -3.49 22.45 6.67
C GLU A 251 -2.80 22.12 8.02
N LYS A 252 -1.74 21.27 8.05
CA LYS A 252 -0.91 21.07 9.26
C LYS A 252 -0.22 22.34 9.71
N VAL A 253 0.21 23.21 8.78
CA VAL A 253 0.72 24.55 9.14
C VAL A 253 -0.35 25.38 9.82
N LYS A 254 -1.60 25.35 9.33
CA LYS A 254 -2.74 26.06 9.97
C LYS A 254 -3.05 25.46 11.33
N LEU A 255 -2.94 24.13 11.47
CA LEU A 255 -3.10 23.42 12.74
C LEU A 255 -2.06 23.89 13.78
N ALA A 256 -0.78 23.99 13.38
CA ALA A 256 0.27 24.52 14.25
C ALA A 256 0.03 26.00 14.65
N ARG A 257 -0.48 26.81 13.72
CA ARG A 257 -0.88 28.21 14.03
C ARG A 257 -2.06 28.28 14.98
N ALA A 258 -3.00 27.33 14.94
CA ALA A 258 -4.15 27.29 15.86
C ALA A 258 -3.74 27.14 17.32
N GLU A 259 -2.52 26.70 17.63
CA GLU A 259 -2.01 26.63 18.99
C GLU A 259 -1.74 28.00 19.64
N TYR A 260 -1.66 29.07 18.84
CA TYR A 260 -1.57 30.45 19.35
C TYR A 260 -2.92 31.02 19.77
N MET A 261 -4.02 30.43 19.30
CA MET A 261 -5.35 30.98 19.51
C MET A 261 -5.95 30.52 20.82
N PRO A 262 -6.82 31.34 21.46
CA PRO A 262 -7.58 30.90 22.63
C PRO A 262 -8.46 29.70 22.28
N LYS A 263 -8.72 28.85 23.30
CA LYS A 263 -9.59 27.69 23.18
C LYS A 263 -10.76 27.86 24.15
N LEU A 264 -11.98 27.79 23.63
CA LEU A 264 -13.22 27.91 24.38
C LEU A 264 -14.02 26.62 24.23
N ALA A 265 -14.40 26.04 25.33
CA ALA A 265 -15.25 24.84 25.39
C ALA A 265 -16.34 24.97 26.42
N LEU A 266 -17.53 24.48 26.08
CA LEU A 266 -18.60 24.23 27.05
C LEU A 266 -18.36 22.83 27.60
N THR A 267 -18.32 22.73 28.93
CA THR A 267 -18.18 21.45 29.66
C THR A 267 -19.38 21.22 30.52
N GLY A 268 -19.89 20.03 30.57
CA GLY A 268 -20.96 19.61 31.44
C GLY A 268 -20.68 18.20 31.95
N GLY A 269 -21.22 17.88 33.07
CA GLY A 269 -21.05 16.54 33.62
C GLY A 269 -21.98 16.21 34.76
N TYR A 270 -22.11 14.91 34.98
CA TYR A 270 -22.74 14.33 36.16
C TYR A 270 -21.72 13.41 36.81
N LEU A 271 -21.42 13.68 38.07
CA LEU A 271 -20.52 12.88 38.89
C LEU A 271 -21.31 12.28 40.05
N ALA A 272 -21.30 10.98 40.20
CA ALA A 272 -21.84 10.26 41.33
C ALA A 272 -20.75 9.45 42.02
N SER A 273 -20.72 9.50 43.34
CA SER A 273 -19.74 8.75 44.13
C SER A 273 -20.37 8.08 45.35
N ASN A 274 -19.79 6.98 45.77
CA ASN A 274 -20.07 6.27 46.99
C ASN A 274 -18.73 5.90 47.67
N PRO A 275 -18.37 6.44 48.84
CA PRO A 275 -19.07 7.44 49.62
C PRO A 275 -19.27 8.77 48.89
N SER A 276 -20.34 9.49 49.22
CA SER A 276 -20.62 10.76 48.56
C SER A 276 -19.65 11.85 49.01
N VAL A 277 -18.83 12.34 48.13
CA VAL A 277 -17.89 13.45 48.37
C VAL A 277 -18.62 14.80 48.58
N PHE A 278 -19.91 14.88 48.25
CA PHE A 278 -20.71 16.11 48.30
C PHE A 278 -21.51 16.24 49.61
N ASN A 279 -21.53 15.22 50.48
CA ASN A 279 -22.31 15.21 51.70
C ASN A 279 -21.58 14.44 52.80
N SER A 280 -20.53 15.04 53.35
CA SER A 280 -19.75 14.54 54.49
C SER A 280 -19.33 13.06 54.38
N PHE A 281 -19.02 12.60 53.17
CA PHE A 281 -18.67 11.21 52.88
C PHE A 281 -19.71 10.16 53.27
N GLU A 282 -21.00 10.53 53.27
CA GLU A 282 -22.08 9.59 53.56
C GLU A 282 -22.02 8.37 52.63
N ARG A 283 -22.21 7.17 53.19
CA ARG A 283 -22.22 5.88 52.44
C ARG A 283 -23.51 5.71 51.63
N LYS A 284 -23.77 6.65 50.74
CA LYS A 284 -24.86 6.59 49.76
C LYS A 284 -24.32 7.15 48.44
N MET A 285 -24.78 6.52 47.37
CA MET A 285 -24.45 7.05 46.05
C MET A 285 -25.25 8.34 45.84
N LYS A 286 -24.55 9.47 45.81
CA LYS A 286 -25.13 10.77 45.48
C LYS A 286 -24.37 11.38 44.33
N GLY A 287 -25.08 12.09 43.47
CA GLY A 287 -24.51 12.71 42.27
C GLY A 287 -24.75 14.21 42.24
N MET A 288 -23.90 14.88 41.52
CA MET A 288 -23.97 16.32 41.23
C MET A 288 -23.79 16.53 39.75
N TRP A 289 -24.60 17.38 39.16
CA TRP A 289 -24.38 17.86 37.80
C TRP A 289 -23.65 19.20 37.84
N SER A 290 -22.86 19.46 36.81
CA SER A 290 -22.16 20.72 36.64
C SER A 290 -22.18 21.13 35.17
N VAL A 291 -22.29 22.45 34.93
CA VAL A 291 -22.12 23.04 33.59
C VAL A 291 -21.20 24.24 33.72
N GLY A 292 -20.25 24.36 32.86
CA GLY A 292 -19.28 25.44 32.92
C GLY A 292 -18.69 25.73 31.52
N VAL A 293 -18.02 26.84 31.43
CA VAL A 293 -17.27 27.28 30.23
C VAL A 293 -15.80 27.32 30.60
N THR A 294 -15.00 26.62 29.82
CA THR A 294 -13.54 26.62 29.98
C THR A 294 -12.89 27.45 28.87
N LEU A 295 -12.17 28.49 29.27
CA LEU A 295 -11.37 29.33 28.40
C LEU A 295 -9.88 29.06 28.70
N ASN A 296 -9.14 28.60 27.69
CA ASN A 296 -7.70 28.44 27.80
C ASN A 296 -7.03 29.40 26.83
N VAL A 297 -6.32 30.39 27.37
CA VAL A 297 -5.55 31.38 26.60
C VAL A 297 -4.07 31.15 26.85
N PRO A 298 -3.35 30.69 25.85
CA PRO A 298 -1.93 30.45 26.00
C PRO A 298 -1.16 31.79 25.94
N ILE A 299 -0.58 32.24 27.04
CA ILE A 299 0.08 33.55 27.15
C ILE A 299 1.57 33.43 26.78
N LEU A 300 2.33 32.56 27.42
CA LEU A 300 3.78 32.43 27.22
C LEU A 300 4.18 30.97 27.09
N THR A 301 4.98 30.65 26.05
CA THR A 301 5.43 29.28 25.77
C THR A 301 6.92 29.21 25.36
N TRP A 302 7.68 30.24 25.73
CA TRP A 302 9.15 30.28 25.52
C TRP A 302 9.60 29.89 24.11
N GLY A 303 8.85 30.27 23.06
CA GLY A 303 9.17 30.01 21.67
C GLY A 303 8.70 28.66 21.10
N ASP A 304 8.23 27.69 21.91
CA ASP A 304 7.78 26.37 21.46
C ASP A 304 6.85 26.42 20.25
N ARG A 305 5.82 27.28 20.28
CA ARG A 305 4.86 27.41 19.17
C ARG A 305 5.49 27.98 17.91
N SER A 306 6.44 28.93 18.06
CA SER A 306 7.14 29.51 16.91
C SER A 306 7.95 28.43 16.19
N TYR A 307 8.65 27.60 16.95
CA TYR A 307 9.43 26.48 16.37
C TYR A 307 8.51 25.40 15.78
N LYS A 308 7.37 25.09 16.39
CA LYS A 308 6.37 24.15 15.82
C LYS A 308 5.82 24.66 14.46
N VAL A 309 5.50 25.96 14.36
CA VAL A 309 5.07 26.54 13.08
C VAL A 309 6.19 26.53 12.04
N LYS A 310 7.44 26.82 12.45
CA LYS A 310 8.59 26.75 11.54
C LYS A 310 8.82 25.30 11.06
N ALA A 311 8.75 24.33 11.95
CA ALA A 311 8.86 22.91 11.61
C ALA A 311 7.74 22.48 10.64
N ALA A 312 6.48 22.79 10.92
CA ALA A 312 5.37 22.48 10.02
C ALA A 312 5.50 23.16 8.64
N LYS A 313 6.04 24.38 8.57
CA LYS A 313 6.34 25.05 7.29
C LYS A 313 7.45 24.34 6.53
N ALA A 314 8.52 23.92 7.22
CA ALA A 314 9.62 23.18 6.60
C ALA A 314 9.14 21.85 6.03
N GLU A 315 8.28 21.12 6.77
CA GLU A 315 7.64 19.89 6.27
C GLU A 315 6.77 20.14 5.04
N ALA A 316 5.94 21.18 5.06
CA ALA A 316 5.12 21.54 3.89
C ALA A 316 5.98 21.90 2.67
N CYS A 317 7.10 22.61 2.88
CA CYS A 317 8.06 22.92 1.83
C CYS A 317 8.73 21.65 1.27
N MET A 318 9.14 20.73 2.14
CA MET A 318 9.70 19.44 1.74
C MET A 318 8.74 18.66 0.82
N HIS A 319 7.45 18.59 1.17
CA HIS A 319 6.47 17.87 0.35
C HIS A 319 6.14 18.58 -0.98
N ARG A 320 6.31 19.90 -1.07
CA ARG A 320 6.22 20.60 -2.36
C ARG A 320 7.37 20.20 -3.28
N TYR A 321 8.61 20.17 -2.75
CA TYR A 321 9.76 19.71 -3.54
C TYR A 321 9.65 18.21 -3.90
N GLU A 322 9.12 17.37 -3.02
CA GLU A 322 8.82 15.96 -3.34
C GLU A 322 7.84 15.87 -4.53
N THR A 323 6.83 16.73 -4.58
CA THR A 323 5.87 16.77 -5.70
C THR A 323 6.53 17.21 -7.00
N GLU A 324 7.40 18.24 -6.97
CA GLU A 324 8.15 18.68 -8.15
C GLU A 324 9.13 17.60 -8.65
N GLU A 325 9.86 16.96 -7.74
CA GLU A 325 10.75 15.84 -8.07
C GLU A 325 10.00 14.69 -8.76
N VAL A 326 8.81 14.35 -8.28
CA VAL A 326 7.98 13.31 -8.92
C VAL A 326 7.47 13.76 -10.28
N ARG A 327 7.16 15.04 -10.48
CA ARG A 327 6.79 15.60 -11.80
C ARG A 327 7.92 15.42 -12.80
N GLU A 328 9.14 15.78 -12.44
CA GLU A 328 10.33 15.58 -13.27
C GLU A 328 10.58 14.08 -13.58
N LYS A 329 10.39 13.19 -12.60
CA LYS A 329 10.48 11.75 -12.81
C LYS A 329 9.41 11.22 -13.77
N ILE A 330 8.19 11.76 -13.71
CA ILE A 330 7.11 11.41 -14.64
C ILE A 330 7.47 11.83 -16.07
N GLU A 331 7.97 13.05 -16.26
CA GLU A 331 8.43 13.52 -17.55
C GLU A 331 9.52 12.61 -18.14
N LEU A 332 10.52 12.27 -17.33
CA LEU A 332 11.57 11.32 -17.74
C LEU A 332 10.98 9.95 -18.09
N GLN A 333 10.07 9.41 -17.29
CA GLN A 333 9.44 8.11 -17.52
C GLN A 333 8.62 8.09 -18.82
N VAL A 334 7.85 9.14 -19.11
CA VAL A 334 7.08 9.25 -20.36
C VAL A 334 8.02 9.23 -21.55
N ASN A 335 9.11 10.01 -21.52
CA ASN A 335 10.11 10.03 -22.58
C ASN A 335 10.81 8.68 -22.75
N GLN A 336 11.15 7.99 -21.66
CA GLN A 336 11.73 6.64 -21.71
C GLN A 336 10.77 5.62 -22.34
N CYS A 337 9.48 5.62 -21.92
CA CYS A 337 8.48 4.71 -22.49
C CYS A 337 8.24 4.98 -23.97
N ARG A 338 8.22 6.26 -24.39
CA ARG A 338 8.11 6.63 -25.81
C ARG A 338 9.30 6.13 -26.62
N GLN A 339 10.53 6.32 -26.13
CA GLN A 339 11.73 5.83 -26.80
C GLN A 339 11.75 4.30 -26.90
N LYS A 340 11.36 3.59 -25.83
CA LYS A 340 11.24 2.13 -25.85
C LYS A 340 10.22 1.62 -26.86
N LEU A 341 9.08 2.33 -27.02
CA LEU A 341 8.10 1.98 -28.03
C LEU A 341 8.67 2.17 -29.43
N GLN A 342 9.36 3.27 -29.70
CA GLN A 342 9.99 3.53 -30.98
C GLN A 342 11.08 2.49 -31.29
N GLU A 343 11.97 2.21 -30.35
CA GLU A 343 12.99 1.17 -30.46
C GLU A 343 12.37 -0.21 -30.73
N GLY A 344 11.29 -0.56 -29.99
CA GLY A 344 10.56 -1.81 -30.20
C GLY A 344 9.99 -1.93 -31.60
N LEU A 345 9.45 -0.85 -32.17
CA LEU A 345 8.92 -0.81 -33.54
C LEU A 345 10.00 -1.00 -34.59
N GLU A 346 11.14 -0.31 -34.46
CA GLU A 346 12.28 -0.45 -35.38
C GLU A 346 12.88 -1.86 -35.31
N ARG A 347 13.00 -2.41 -34.08
CA ARG A 347 13.45 -3.78 -33.86
C ARG A 347 12.47 -4.79 -34.48
N TYR A 348 11.17 -4.63 -34.32
CA TYR A 348 10.16 -5.49 -34.92
C TYR A 348 10.28 -5.50 -36.45
N GLN A 349 10.41 -4.33 -37.12
CA GLN A 349 10.60 -4.26 -38.56
C GLN A 349 11.86 -4.95 -39.00
N THR A 350 12.94 -4.88 -38.25
CA THR A 350 14.19 -5.55 -38.53
C THR A 350 14.07 -7.07 -38.39
N THR A 351 13.41 -7.54 -37.33
CA THR A 351 13.21 -8.97 -37.08
C THR A 351 12.31 -9.63 -38.14
N VAL A 352 11.31 -8.92 -38.69
CA VAL A 352 10.50 -9.42 -39.80
C VAL A 352 11.38 -9.75 -40.99
N ARG A 353 12.29 -8.85 -41.42
CA ARG A 353 13.24 -9.09 -42.51
C ARG A 353 14.20 -10.24 -42.20
N SER A 354 14.73 -10.28 -40.99
CA SER A 354 15.62 -11.36 -40.55
C SER A 354 14.96 -12.74 -40.61
N VAL A 355 13.66 -12.83 -40.32
CA VAL A 355 12.89 -14.07 -40.43
C VAL A 355 12.79 -14.50 -41.91
N ASP A 356 12.41 -13.58 -42.79
CA ASP A 356 12.26 -13.89 -44.22
C ASP A 356 13.60 -14.36 -44.83
N GLU A 357 14.71 -13.69 -44.49
CA GLU A 357 16.06 -14.07 -44.89
C GLU A 357 16.51 -15.42 -44.31
N ALA A 358 16.21 -15.70 -43.06
CA ALA A 358 16.56 -16.96 -42.40
C ALA A 358 15.74 -18.15 -42.96
N GLU A 359 14.47 -17.93 -43.31
CA GLU A 359 13.62 -18.94 -43.96
C GLU A 359 14.17 -19.31 -45.36
N GLU A 360 14.53 -18.31 -46.17
CA GLU A 360 15.14 -18.55 -47.46
C GLU A 360 16.49 -19.25 -47.34
N ASN A 361 17.37 -18.81 -46.42
CA ASN A 361 18.65 -19.47 -46.17
C ASN A 361 18.45 -20.95 -45.77
N LEU A 362 17.51 -21.25 -44.89
CA LEU A 362 17.19 -22.63 -44.50
C LEU A 362 16.67 -23.45 -45.68
N ARG A 363 15.82 -22.83 -46.52
CA ARG A 363 15.33 -23.48 -47.73
C ARG A 363 16.46 -23.86 -48.68
N TYR A 364 17.38 -22.92 -48.96
CA TYR A 364 18.54 -23.18 -49.83
C TYR A 364 19.52 -24.18 -49.22
N ALA A 365 19.78 -24.12 -47.92
CA ALA A 365 20.64 -25.08 -47.24
C ALA A 365 20.09 -26.52 -47.34
N ASN A 366 18.77 -26.70 -47.14
CA ASN A 366 18.13 -27.99 -47.28
C ASN A 366 18.16 -28.52 -48.74
N LEU A 367 17.95 -27.65 -49.73
CA LEU A 367 18.07 -28.02 -51.14
C LEU A 367 19.50 -28.42 -51.50
N GLY A 368 20.47 -27.58 -51.13
CA GLY A 368 21.87 -27.82 -51.40
C GLY A 368 22.42 -29.10 -50.74
N MET A 369 21.92 -29.47 -49.58
CA MET A 369 22.26 -30.72 -48.93
C MET A 369 21.73 -31.92 -49.72
N LYS A 370 20.50 -31.87 -50.26
CA LYS A 370 19.95 -32.92 -51.14
C LYS A 370 20.73 -33.09 -52.42
N GLU A 371 21.26 -32.01 -52.99
CA GLU A 371 22.10 -32.03 -54.20
C GLU A 371 23.59 -32.30 -53.90
N GLY A 372 23.94 -32.47 -52.60
CA GLY A 372 25.31 -32.78 -52.18
C GLY A 372 26.29 -31.63 -52.25
N VAL A 373 25.83 -30.36 -52.46
CA VAL A 373 26.67 -29.15 -52.55
C VAL A 373 26.80 -28.38 -51.25
N VAL A 374 25.99 -28.69 -50.23
CA VAL A 374 26.02 -28.05 -48.92
C VAL A 374 26.25 -29.10 -47.82
N THR A 375 27.13 -28.79 -46.88
CA THR A 375 27.45 -29.71 -45.77
C THR A 375 26.34 -29.74 -44.69
N LEU A 376 26.27 -30.84 -43.95
CA LEU A 376 25.35 -30.99 -42.81
C LEU A 376 25.53 -29.85 -41.79
N SER A 377 26.77 -29.42 -41.54
CA SER A 377 27.05 -28.31 -40.61
C SER A 377 26.34 -27.02 -41.03
N ASN A 378 26.38 -26.70 -42.34
CA ASN A 378 25.72 -25.50 -42.85
C ASN A 378 24.19 -25.58 -42.72
N VAL A 379 23.59 -26.77 -42.86
CA VAL A 379 22.15 -26.98 -42.62
C VAL A 379 21.80 -26.76 -41.15
N MET A 380 22.59 -27.32 -40.24
CA MET A 380 22.39 -27.13 -38.80
C MET A 380 22.54 -25.65 -38.35
N GLU A 381 23.51 -24.94 -38.98
CA GLU A 381 23.67 -23.50 -38.78
C GLU A 381 22.46 -22.71 -39.28
N ALA A 382 21.97 -23.02 -40.49
CA ALA A 382 20.78 -22.38 -41.05
C ALA A 382 19.53 -22.66 -40.21
N GLN A 383 19.34 -23.88 -39.68
CA GLN A 383 18.24 -24.23 -38.77
C GLN A 383 18.33 -23.44 -37.46
N THR A 384 19.54 -23.30 -36.90
CA THR A 384 19.76 -22.54 -35.66
C THR A 384 19.51 -21.05 -35.88
N ALA A 385 19.95 -20.49 -37.02
CA ALA A 385 19.71 -19.10 -37.39
C ALA A 385 18.22 -18.82 -37.58
N TRP A 386 17.49 -19.73 -38.23
CA TRP A 386 16.03 -19.64 -38.40
C TRP A 386 15.31 -19.66 -37.08
N LEU A 387 15.65 -20.61 -36.18
CA LEU A 387 15.06 -20.69 -34.84
C LEU A 387 15.29 -19.40 -34.05
N LYS A 388 16.51 -18.86 -34.10
CA LYS A 388 16.88 -17.60 -33.44
C LYS A 388 16.07 -16.43 -34.00
N ALA A 389 15.99 -16.28 -35.32
CA ALA A 389 15.25 -15.19 -35.97
C ALA A 389 13.76 -15.25 -35.63
N LYS A 390 13.14 -16.43 -35.65
CA LYS A 390 11.73 -16.62 -35.24
C LYS A 390 11.51 -16.30 -33.76
N SER A 391 12.42 -16.71 -32.88
CA SER A 391 12.33 -16.44 -31.45
C SER A 391 12.45 -14.92 -31.14
N GLU A 392 13.38 -14.24 -31.83
CA GLU A 392 13.55 -12.80 -31.73
C GLU A 392 12.33 -12.03 -32.26
N TRP A 393 11.72 -12.49 -33.32
CA TRP A 393 10.49 -11.93 -33.89
C TRP A 393 9.30 -12.06 -32.91
N VAL A 394 9.11 -13.24 -32.27
CA VAL A 394 8.10 -13.42 -31.22
C VAL A 394 8.33 -12.46 -30.04
N ASN A 395 9.59 -12.35 -29.59
CA ASN A 395 9.92 -11.42 -28.52
C ASN A 395 9.64 -9.96 -28.91
N ALA A 396 10.05 -9.54 -30.11
CA ALA A 396 9.84 -8.17 -30.59
C ALA A 396 8.35 -7.80 -30.66
N GLN A 397 7.47 -8.73 -31.00
CA GLN A 397 6.04 -8.50 -31.01
C GLN A 397 5.47 -8.23 -29.60
N VAL A 398 5.93 -9.01 -28.61
CA VAL A 398 5.54 -8.80 -27.21
C VAL A 398 6.11 -7.50 -26.66
N ASP A 399 7.40 -7.23 -26.96
CA ASP A 399 8.08 -6.00 -26.54
C ASP A 399 7.32 -4.75 -27.03
N VAL A 400 6.82 -4.72 -28.26
CA VAL A 400 6.02 -3.60 -28.79
C VAL A 400 4.69 -3.46 -28.03
N ARG A 401 3.99 -4.57 -27.77
CA ARG A 401 2.72 -4.53 -27.02
C ARG A 401 2.91 -4.02 -25.59
N LEU A 402 3.91 -4.54 -24.91
CA LEU A 402 4.25 -4.12 -23.56
C LEU A 402 4.76 -2.67 -23.51
N ALA A 403 5.59 -2.25 -24.48
CA ALA A 403 6.05 -0.87 -24.57
C ALA A 403 4.88 0.11 -24.76
N ASN A 404 3.88 -0.24 -25.58
CA ASN A 404 2.66 0.53 -25.74
C ASN A 404 1.83 0.58 -24.44
N LEU A 405 1.66 -0.56 -23.77
CA LEU A 405 0.98 -0.65 -22.49
C LEU A 405 1.66 0.24 -21.43
N TYR A 406 2.98 0.17 -21.31
CA TYR A 406 3.74 0.99 -20.37
C TYR A 406 3.69 2.48 -20.74
N LEU A 407 3.65 2.84 -22.02
CA LEU A 407 3.44 4.23 -22.42
C LEU A 407 2.04 4.72 -22.02
N ARG A 408 0.99 3.91 -22.25
CA ARG A 408 -0.38 4.24 -21.80
C ARG A 408 -0.46 4.40 -20.28
N LYS A 409 0.23 3.55 -19.52
CA LYS A 409 0.38 3.71 -18.06
C LYS A 409 1.10 5.01 -17.73
N ALA A 410 2.21 5.30 -18.40
CA ALA A 410 3.03 6.48 -18.12
C ALA A 410 2.28 7.80 -18.36
N ILE A 411 1.38 7.86 -19.34
CA ILE A 411 0.52 9.03 -19.61
C ILE A 411 -0.82 9.02 -18.84
N GLY A 412 -1.07 8.00 -18.02
CA GLY A 412 -2.31 7.88 -17.25
C GLY A 412 -3.55 7.57 -18.09
N ALA A 413 -3.37 6.93 -19.27
CA ALA A 413 -4.48 6.60 -20.19
C ALA A 413 -5.10 5.22 -19.95
N ILE A 414 -4.74 4.53 -18.87
CA ILE A 414 -5.35 3.25 -18.49
C ILE A 414 -6.62 3.54 -17.70
N ASN A 415 -7.76 3.20 -18.26
CA ASN A 415 -9.04 3.24 -17.55
C ASN A 415 -9.14 1.98 -16.68
N GLY A 416 -9.30 2.16 -15.37
CA GLY A 416 -9.47 1.06 -14.40
C GLY A 416 -10.84 0.35 -14.49
N GLU A 417 -11.61 0.51 -15.58
CA GLU A 417 -12.81 -0.25 -15.82
C GLU A 417 -12.42 -1.65 -16.31
N ILE A 418 -12.46 -2.58 -15.38
CA ILE A 418 -12.49 -4.02 -15.70
C ILE A 418 -13.84 -4.26 -16.35
N LYS A 419 -13.87 -4.38 -17.68
CA LYS A 419 -15.05 -4.85 -18.41
C LYS A 419 -15.15 -6.37 -18.33
#